data_307884e20264fd5cbb2282767c779be0
#
_entry.id   307884e20264fd5cbb2282767c779be0
#
_cell.length_a   1.000
_cell.length_b   1.000
_cell.length_c   1.000
_cell.angle_alpha   90.00
_cell.angle_beta   90.00
_cell.angle_gamma   90.00
#
_symmetry.space_group_name_H-M   'P 1'
#
loop_
_entity.id
_entity.type
_entity.pdbx_description
1 polymer ?
#
loop_
_entity_poly.entity_id
_entity_poly.type
_entity_poly.pdbx_seq_one_letter_code
_entity_poly.pdbx_strand_id
1 'polypeptide(L)'
;MQIKRLSLEIFGGCNFSCKMCPQGKDNNGRQQDFLKLLPFKLFEKILDDASQYGVQVVNIEGSGEATLNKHIVKYIEAVKKRDMLPLLYTNGLLVKGKLMHDMFNAGLYICR
;
A
#
# COMPACT_ATOMS: atom_id res chain seq x y z
N MET A 1 -8.52 7.47 23.35
CA MET A 1 -7.26 7.16 22.65
C MET A 1 -7.39 7.51 21.19
N GLN A 2 -6.43 8.21 20.66
CA GLN A 2 -6.43 8.62 19.26
C GLN A 2 -5.39 7.81 18.48
N ILE A 3 -5.82 7.16 17.40
CA ILE A 3 -4.94 6.42 16.51
C ILE A 3 -4.53 7.38 15.39
N LYS A 4 -3.24 7.71 15.30
CA LYS A 4 -2.76 8.69 14.32
C LYS A 4 -2.27 8.07 13.01
N ARG A 5 -1.85 6.82 13.04
CA ARG A 5 -1.22 6.17 11.90
C ARG A 5 -1.76 4.75 11.72
N LEU A 6 -2.01 4.39 10.47
CA LEU A 6 -2.49 3.07 10.10
C LEU A 6 -1.61 2.51 8.99
N SER A 7 -1.27 1.23 9.08
CA SER A 7 -0.52 0.55 8.03
C SER A 7 -1.41 -0.49 7.37
N LEU A 8 -1.46 -0.47 6.04
CA LEU A 8 -2.27 -1.40 5.26
C LEU A 8 -1.46 -1.99 4.13
N GLU A 9 -1.54 -3.31 3.98
CA GLU A 9 -0.93 -4.04 2.89
C GLU A 9 -1.97 -4.23 1.79
N ILE A 10 -1.72 -3.64 0.62
CA ILE A 10 -2.69 -3.70 -0.49
C ILE A 10 -2.35 -4.77 -1.53
N PHE A 11 -1.17 -5.38 -1.43
CA PHE A 11 -0.78 -6.47 -2.31
C PHE A 11 0.20 -7.38 -1.58
N GLY A 12 -0.09 -8.68 -1.56
CA GLY A 12 0.66 -9.64 -0.76
C GLY A 12 1.90 -10.24 -1.43
N GLY A 13 2.13 -9.95 -2.71
CA GLY A 13 3.28 -10.48 -3.44
C GLY A 13 4.42 -9.47 -3.54
N CYS A 14 5.61 -9.96 -3.90
CA CYS A 14 6.77 -9.08 -4.10
C CYS A 14 7.56 -9.55 -5.31
N ASN A 15 8.16 -8.61 -6.04
CA ASN A 15 9.02 -8.89 -7.19
C ASN A 15 10.50 -8.98 -6.82
N PHE A 16 10.83 -8.90 -5.54
CA PHE A 16 12.19 -9.08 -5.02
C PHE A 16 12.26 -10.31 -4.10
N SER A 17 13.44 -10.91 -4.04
CA SER A 17 13.74 -12.05 -3.15
C SER A 17 14.76 -11.63 -2.10
N CYS A 18 14.40 -10.67 -1.28
CA CYS A 18 15.29 -10.17 -0.23
C CYS A 18 15.50 -11.21 0.86
N LYS A 19 16.73 -11.38 1.31
CA LYS A 19 17.07 -12.39 2.32
C LYS A 19 16.35 -12.15 3.66
N MET A 20 16.12 -10.90 4.00
CA MET A 20 15.47 -10.52 5.25
C MET A 20 13.94 -10.60 5.19
N CYS A 21 13.39 -10.72 3.99
CA CYS A 21 11.95 -10.69 3.78
C CYS A 21 11.39 -12.12 3.78
N PRO A 22 10.37 -12.42 4.59
CA PRO A 22 9.78 -13.77 4.61
C PRO A 22 9.27 -14.25 3.27
N GLN A 23 8.78 -13.33 2.44
CA GLN A 23 8.25 -13.67 1.12
C GLN A 23 9.33 -13.89 0.08
N GLY A 24 10.54 -13.38 0.33
CA GLY A 24 11.65 -13.53 -0.59
C GLY A 24 12.39 -14.85 -0.49
N LYS A 25 12.27 -15.54 0.64
CA LYS A 25 13.06 -16.74 0.88
C LYS A 25 12.49 -18.01 0.31
N ASP A 26 11.19 -18.07 0.23
CA ASP A 26 10.51 -19.30 -0.15
C ASP A 26 9.34 -18.94 -1.05
N ASN A 27 9.56 -19.11 -2.34
CA ASN A 27 8.55 -18.82 -3.33
C ASN A 27 7.64 -20.01 -3.59
N ASN A 28 7.83 -21.12 -2.89
CA ASN A 28 7.12 -22.35 -3.17
C ASN A 28 5.71 -22.35 -2.57
N GLY A 29 4.72 -22.13 -3.41
CA GLY A 29 3.32 -22.30 -3.04
C GLY A 29 2.75 -21.23 -2.10
N ARG A 30 3.53 -20.77 -1.17
CA ARG A 30 3.12 -19.79 -0.18
C ARG A 30 2.76 -18.45 -0.82
N GLN A 31 3.48 -18.07 -1.87
CA GLN A 31 3.24 -16.81 -2.55
C GLN A 31 1.88 -16.74 -3.21
N GLN A 32 1.36 -17.86 -3.68
CA GLN A 32 0.09 -17.83 -4.40
C GLN A 32 -1.06 -17.40 -3.51
N ASP A 33 -0.99 -17.71 -2.23
CA ASP A 33 -2.01 -17.28 -1.29
C ASP A 33 -1.87 -15.80 -0.93
N PHE A 34 -0.66 -15.25 -1.03
CA PHE A 34 -0.37 -13.87 -0.69
C PHE A 34 -0.39 -12.93 -1.90
N LEU A 35 -0.51 -13.45 -3.11
CA LEU A 35 -0.61 -12.66 -4.33
C LEU A 35 -1.99 -12.04 -4.49
N LYS A 36 -2.68 -11.77 -3.42
CA LYS A 36 -4.03 -11.22 -3.46
C LYS A 36 -4.03 -9.75 -3.20
N LEU A 37 -4.86 -9.06 -3.95
CA LEU A 37 -5.13 -7.66 -3.70
C LEU A 37 -6.04 -7.55 -2.48
N LEU A 38 -5.81 -6.54 -1.66
CA LEU A 38 -6.82 -6.12 -0.70
C LEU A 38 -7.99 -5.54 -1.50
N PRO A 39 -9.21 -6.08 -1.40
CA PRO A 39 -10.33 -5.56 -2.16
C PRO A 39 -10.55 -4.08 -1.90
N PHE A 40 -10.77 -3.31 -2.97
CA PHE A 40 -10.86 -1.86 -2.85
C PHE A 40 -12.00 -1.42 -1.93
N LYS A 41 -13.15 -2.09 -2.01
CA LYS A 41 -14.28 -1.75 -1.14
C LYS A 41 -13.97 -1.98 0.33
N LEU A 42 -13.23 -3.03 0.64
CA LEU A 42 -12.77 -3.29 2.01
C LEU A 42 -11.79 -2.22 2.45
N PHE A 43 -10.87 -1.85 1.56
CA PHE A 43 -9.91 -0.79 1.83
C PHE A 43 -10.64 0.53 2.16
N GLU A 44 -11.63 0.89 1.37
CA GLU A 44 -12.42 2.09 1.62
C GLU A 44 -13.16 2.03 2.96
N LYS A 45 -13.71 0.87 3.29
CA LYS A 45 -14.39 0.70 4.57
C LYS A 45 -13.43 0.86 5.74
N ILE A 46 -12.24 0.28 5.63
CA ILE A 46 -11.21 0.45 6.66
C ILE A 46 -10.85 1.93 6.82
N LEU A 47 -10.70 2.64 5.70
CA LEU A 47 -10.39 4.07 5.74
C LEU A 47 -11.50 4.88 6.40
N ASP A 48 -12.76 4.56 6.08
CA ASP A 48 -13.90 5.25 6.69
C ASP A 48 -13.93 5.03 8.19
N ASP A 49 -13.71 3.80 8.64
CA ASP A 49 -13.65 3.50 10.06
C ASP A 49 -12.46 4.21 10.71
N ALA A 50 -11.31 4.20 10.06
CA ALA A 50 -10.09 4.82 10.58
C ALA A 50 -10.26 6.34 10.75
N SER A 51 -10.95 6.99 9.83
CA SER A 51 -11.15 8.43 9.91
C SER A 51 -11.91 8.83 11.16
N GLN A 52 -12.79 7.96 11.68
CA GLN A 52 -13.54 8.21 12.90
C GLN A 52 -12.65 8.15 14.14
N TYR A 53 -11.50 7.49 14.06
CA TYR A 53 -10.56 7.37 15.17
C TYR A 53 -9.41 8.37 15.08
N GLY A 54 -9.51 9.36 14.19
CA GLY A 54 -8.52 10.41 14.09
C GLY A 54 -7.25 10.03 13.36
N VAL A 55 -7.27 8.98 12.55
CA VAL A 55 -6.10 8.58 11.74
C VAL A 55 -5.75 9.70 10.76
N GLN A 56 -4.49 10.12 10.77
CA GLN A 56 -4.00 11.20 9.92
C GLN A 56 -3.09 10.71 8.80
N VAL A 57 -2.47 9.55 8.98
CA VAL A 57 -1.48 9.00 8.05
C VAL A 57 -1.78 7.55 7.78
N VAL A 58 -1.79 7.18 6.50
CA VAL A 58 -1.94 5.79 6.08
C VAL A 58 -0.65 5.35 5.39
N ASN A 59 0.04 4.40 6.00
CA ASN A 59 1.20 3.76 5.40
C ASN A 59 0.73 2.62 4.50
N ILE A 60 1.05 2.71 3.23
CA ILE A 60 0.82 1.61 2.28
C ILE A 60 2.09 0.80 2.28
N GLU A 61 2.09 -0.27 3.06
CA GLU A 61 3.28 -1.10 3.28
C GLU A 61 2.86 -2.51 3.68
N GLY A 62 3.81 -3.36 3.94
CA GLY A 62 3.58 -4.72 4.38
C GLY A 62 4.72 -5.61 3.94
N SER A 63 4.52 -6.92 3.95
CA SER A 63 5.53 -7.87 3.49
C SER A 63 5.57 -7.98 1.97
N GLY A 64 4.55 -7.48 1.27
CA GLY A 64 4.50 -7.47 -0.18
C GLY A 64 4.97 -6.15 -0.77
N GLU A 65 4.95 -6.07 -2.10
CA GLU A 65 5.30 -4.87 -2.85
C GLU A 65 4.04 -4.22 -3.39
N ALA A 66 3.66 -3.08 -2.81
CA ALA A 66 2.41 -2.41 -3.11
C ALA A 66 2.29 -1.95 -4.57
N THR A 67 3.39 -1.60 -5.22
CA THR A 67 3.35 -1.14 -6.62
C THR A 67 2.99 -2.24 -7.61
N LEU A 68 2.98 -3.50 -7.18
CA LEU A 68 2.46 -4.59 -7.99
C LEU A 68 0.93 -4.57 -8.07
N ASN A 69 0.27 -3.85 -7.19
CA ASN A 69 -1.17 -3.63 -7.29
C ASN A 69 -1.42 -2.66 -8.44
N LYS A 70 -2.05 -3.14 -9.50
CA LYS A 70 -2.29 -2.33 -10.70
C LYS A 70 -3.19 -1.13 -10.46
N HIS A 71 -3.92 -1.13 -9.36
CA HIS A 71 -4.85 -0.06 -9.00
C HIS A 71 -4.32 0.83 -7.89
N ILE A 72 -3.00 0.82 -7.67
CA ILE A 72 -2.38 1.55 -6.54
C ILE A 72 -2.76 3.03 -6.52
N VAL A 73 -2.86 3.66 -7.69
CA VAL A 73 -3.24 5.08 -7.79
C VAL A 73 -4.62 5.32 -7.17
N LYS A 74 -5.56 4.42 -7.45
CA LYS A 74 -6.90 4.48 -6.91
C LYS A 74 -6.92 4.35 -5.38
N TYR A 75 -6.05 3.48 -4.83
CA TYR A 75 -5.91 3.33 -3.37
C TYR A 75 -5.35 4.60 -2.74
N ILE A 76 -4.35 5.20 -3.38
CA ILE A 76 -3.78 6.46 -2.91
C ILE A 76 -4.82 7.59 -2.93
N GLU A 77 -5.59 7.69 -4.00
CA GLU A 77 -6.67 8.67 -4.10
C GLU A 77 -7.69 8.50 -2.99
N ALA A 78 -8.03 7.26 -2.66
CA ALA A 78 -9.01 6.97 -1.60
C ALA A 78 -8.55 7.49 -0.24
N VAL A 79 -7.25 7.38 0.05
CA VAL A 79 -6.67 7.92 1.27
C VAL A 79 -6.74 9.44 1.28
N LYS A 80 -6.29 10.06 0.21
CA LYS A 80 -6.25 11.52 0.10
C LYS A 80 -7.64 12.14 0.15
N LYS A 81 -8.61 11.48 -0.46
CA LYS A 81 -9.99 11.92 -0.49
C LYS A 81 -10.60 12.04 0.90
N ARG A 82 -10.08 11.31 1.86
CA ARG A 82 -10.54 11.31 3.25
C ARG A 82 -9.68 12.17 4.17
N ASP A 83 -8.91 13.09 3.58
CA ASP A 83 -8.04 14.02 4.31
C ASP A 83 -6.97 13.35 5.15
N MET A 84 -6.52 12.18 4.70
CA MET A 84 -5.38 11.49 5.29
C MET A 84 -4.19 11.56 4.34
N LEU A 85 -2.98 11.42 4.89
CA LEU A 85 -1.75 11.48 4.11
C LEU A 85 -1.31 10.08 3.71
N PRO A 86 -1.28 9.73 2.42
CA PRO A 86 -0.76 8.43 1.99
C PRO A 86 0.76 8.45 1.90
N LEU A 87 1.38 7.48 2.57
CA LEU A 87 2.80 7.20 2.48
C LEU A 87 2.97 5.83 1.83
N LEU A 88 3.96 5.71 0.97
CA LEU A 88 4.25 4.45 0.28
C LEU A 88 5.64 3.96 0.65
N TYR A 89 5.72 2.68 1.04
CA TYR A 89 6.99 1.97 1.21
C TYR A 89 7.10 0.95 0.09
N THR A 90 8.18 1.02 -0.68
CA THR A 90 8.36 0.22 -1.89
C THR A 90 9.82 -0.12 -2.10
N ASN A 91 10.07 -1.23 -2.83
CA ASN A 91 11.42 -1.54 -3.29
C ASN A 91 11.88 -0.62 -4.44
N GLY A 92 10.97 0.18 -4.98
CA GLY A 92 11.29 1.20 -5.97
C GLY A 92 11.41 0.74 -7.41
N LEU A 93 11.36 -0.57 -7.67
CA LEU A 93 11.60 -1.07 -9.02
C LEU A 93 10.63 -0.50 -10.05
N LEU A 94 9.36 -0.38 -9.68
CA LEU A 94 8.31 0.12 -10.59
C LEU A 94 8.01 1.60 -10.43
N VAL A 95 8.63 2.27 -9.47
CA VAL A 95 8.37 3.69 -9.19
C VAL A 95 9.17 4.56 -10.13
N LYS A 96 8.65 4.75 -11.33
CA LYS A 96 9.28 5.58 -12.36
C LYS A 96 8.24 5.98 -13.40
N GLY A 97 8.58 6.99 -14.19
CA GLY A 97 7.77 7.42 -15.32
C GLY A 97 6.36 7.80 -14.93
N LYS A 98 5.41 7.30 -15.71
CA LYS A 98 3.99 7.64 -15.54
C LYS A 98 3.44 7.21 -14.18
N LEU A 99 3.84 6.04 -13.69
CA LEU A 99 3.34 5.56 -12.40
C LEU A 99 3.72 6.51 -11.27
N MET A 100 4.98 6.94 -11.21
CA MET A 100 5.42 7.88 -10.19
C MET A 100 4.64 9.19 -10.29
N HIS A 101 4.48 9.69 -11.50
CA HIS A 101 3.73 10.92 -11.74
C HIS A 101 2.28 10.79 -11.28
N ASP A 102 1.62 9.70 -11.65
CA ASP A 102 0.22 9.47 -11.31
C ASP A 102 0.02 9.32 -9.80
N MET A 103 0.96 8.65 -9.11
CA MET A 103 0.87 8.48 -7.66
C MET A 103 0.97 9.81 -6.93
N PHE A 104 1.91 10.67 -7.32
CA PHE A 104 2.05 11.98 -6.67
C PHE A 104 0.89 12.91 -7.02
N ASN A 105 0.36 12.82 -8.23
CA ASN A 105 -0.84 13.57 -8.60
C ASN A 105 -2.07 13.10 -7.82
N ALA A 106 -2.13 11.84 -7.45
CA ALA A 106 -3.21 11.29 -6.65
C ALA A 106 -3.15 11.73 -5.18
N GLY A 107 -2.04 12.31 -4.76
CA GLY A 107 -1.88 12.83 -3.42
C GLY A 107 -0.85 12.12 -2.57
N LEU A 108 -0.02 11.24 -3.16
CA LEU A 108 1.04 10.58 -2.41
C LEU A 108 1.94 11.63 -1.75
N TYR A 109 2.11 11.50 -0.43
CA TYR A 109 2.86 12.47 0.35
C TYR A 109 4.35 12.16 0.35
N ILE A 110 4.69 10.91 0.66
CA ILE A 110 6.08 10.45 0.69
C ILE A 110 6.14 9.04 0.10
N CYS A 111 7.19 8.79 -0.69
CA CYS A 111 7.53 7.47 -1.20
C CYS A 111 8.89 7.07 -0.61
N ARG A 112 8.96 5.89 0.03
CA ARG A 112 10.18 5.39 0.66
C ARG A 112 10.52 4.00 0.15
#